data_e2e11ef288e58520049997845accc79d
#
_entry.id   e2e11ef288e58520049997845accc79d
#
_cell.length_a   1.000
_cell.length_b   1.000
_cell.length_c   1.000
_cell.angle_alpha   90.00
_cell.angle_beta   90.00
_cell.angle_gamma   90.00
#
_symmetry.space_group_name_H-M   'P 1'
#
loop_
_entity.id
_entity.type
_entity.pdbx_description
1 polymer ?
#
loop_
_entity_poly.entity_id
_entity_poly.type
_entity_poly.pdbx_seq_one_letter_code
_entity_poly.pdbx_strand_id
1 'polypeptide(L)'
;MKKELKDTIIVELGEKLKEYPHFYLVDLTGLNAEQTSNLRRNCFKNDIQLLVVKNKLLHKAFEKAELDYTALYDCLKGNTALMFTQVANAPAKLLKDYKNKKQEIPALKGAFAEESFFVGADKLDELVAIKSKNELIADVVALLQSPIKNVVSGLNAGGKIHGLLDAIAERNK
;
A
#
# COMPACT_ATOMS: atom_id res chain seq x y z
N MET A 1 29.07 -11.48 13.86
CA MET A 1 27.90 -12.31 13.56
C MET A 1 28.41 -13.62 12.97
N LYS A 2 28.10 -14.75 13.57
CA LYS A 2 28.52 -16.09 13.11
C LYS A 2 27.91 -16.37 11.73
N LYS A 3 28.55 -17.23 10.92
CA LYS A 3 28.08 -17.56 9.56
C LYS A 3 26.69 -18.20 9.58
N GLU A 4 26.48 -19.14 10.50
CA GLU A 4 25.21 -19.83 10.72
C GLU A 4 24.02 -18.88 10.92
N LEU A 5 24.17 -17.83 11.77
CA LEU A 5 23.13 -16.82 12.00
C LEU A 5 22.81 -15.97 10.76
N LYS A 6 23.77 -15.79 9.85
CA LYS A 6 23.50 -15.07 8.59
C LYS A 6 22.68 -15.93 7.64
N ASP A 7 23.00 -17.21 7.58
CA ASP A 7 22.30 -18.14 6.70
C ASP A 7 20.86 -18.35 7.18
N THR A 8 20.63 -18.43 8.51
CA THR A 8 19.27 -18.47 9.09
C THR A 8 18.45 -17.22 8.70
N ILE A 9 19.03 -16.00 8.86
CA ILE A 9 18.35 -14.76 8.51
C ILE A 9 18.02 -14.70 7.01
N ILE A 10 18.90 -15.20 6.13
CA ILE A 10 18.65 -15.24 4.69
C ILE A 10 17.47 -16.18 4.37
N VAL A 11 17.36 -17.31 5.05
CA VAL A 11 16.24 -18.25 4.87
C VAL A 11 14.95 -17.62 5.36
N GLU A 12 14.93 -17.06 6.58
CA GLU A 12 13.76 -16.37 7.14
C GLU A 12 13.28 -15.19 6.24
N LEU A 13 14.22 -14.45 5.64
CA LEU A 13 13.89 -13.39 4.69
C LEU A 13 13.28 -13.96 3.40
N GLY A 14 13.82 -15.06 2.89
CA GLY A 14 13.28 -15.74 1.72
C GLY A 14 11.86 -16.25 1.95
N GLU A 15 11.58 -16.81 3.13
CA GLU A 15 10.23 -17.25 3.53
C GLU A 15 9.27 -16.07 3.60
N LYS A 16 9.67 -14.96 4.22
CA LYS A 16 8.85 -13.74 4.29
C LYS A 16 8.59 -13.13 2.93
N LEU A 17 9.56 -13.14 2.02
CA LEU A 17 9.37 -12.67 0.63
C LEU A 17 8.35 -13.53 -0.14
N LYS A 18 8.18 -14.80 0.23
CA LYS A 18 7.15 -15.68 -0.35
C LYS A 18 5.78 -15.51 0.33
N GLU A 19 5.77 -15.24 1.65
CA GLU A 19 4.55 -15.06 2.43
C GLU A 19 3.83 -13.75 2.09
N TYR A 20 4.59 -12.66 1.90
CA TYR A 20 4.05 -11.32 1.65
C TYR A 20 4.19 -10.95 0.18
N PRO A 21 3.06 -10.71 -0.53
CA PRO A 21 3.10 -10.36 -1.96
C PRO A 21 3.67 -8.96 -2.21
N HIS A 22 3.65 -8.08 -1.21
CA HIS A 22 4.10 -6.69 -1.36
C HIS A 22 5.11 -6.33 -0.28
N PHE A 23 6.20 -5.67 -0.68
CA PHE A 23 7.16 -5.11 0.26
C PHE A 23 7.72 -3.77 -0.20
N TYR A 24 8.13 -2.96 0.75
CA TYR A 24 8.69 -1.62 0.55
C TYR A 24 10.07 -1.52 1.17
N LEU A 25 10.98 -0.88 0.47
CA LEU A 25 12.31 -0.50 0.94
C LEU A 25 12.28 0.95 1.38
N VAL A 26 12.58 1.21 2.64
CA VAL A 26 12.44 2.53 3.25
C VAL A 26 13.75 2.93 3.91
N ASP A 27 14.09 4.21 3.85
CA ASP A 27 15.20 4.77 4.61
C ASP A 27 14.74 5.25 5.99
N LEU A 28 15.43 4.80 7.02
CA LEU A 28 15.20 5.22 8.40
C LEU A 28 16.35 6.07 8.96
N THR A 29 17.23 6.56 8.10
CA THR A 29 18.40 7.35 8.53
C THR A 29 17.93 8.67 9.17
N GLY A 30 18.36 8.95 10.39
CA GLY A 30 18.04 10.21 11.09
C GLY A 30 16.81 10.15 12.00
N LEU A 31 16.10 9.02 12.09
CA LEU A 31 15.01 8.86 13.06
C LEU A 31 15.55 8.68 14.49
N ASN A 32 14.97 9.41 15.44
CA ASN A 32 15.19 9.21 16.86
C ASN A 32 14.54 7.90 17.35
N ALA A 33 14.95 7.43 18.53
CA ALA A 33 14.40 6.19 19.13
C ALA A 33 12.87 6.29 19.36
N GLU A 34 12.38 7.44 19.78
CA GLU A 34 10.95 7.69 19.96
C GLU A 34 10.19 7.62 18.61
N GLN A 35 10.69 8.29 17.59
CA GLN A 35 10.12 8.28 16.25
C GLN A 35 10.11 6.87 15.66
N THR A 36 11.20 6.11 15.84
CA THR A 36 11.28 4.71 15.40
C THR A 36 10.26 3.83 16.14
N SER A 37 10.08 4.04 17.45
CA SER A 37 9.06 3.32 18.22
C SER A 37 7.64 3.66 17.77
N ASN A 38 7.36 4.93 17.50
CA ASN A 38 6.08 5.40 16.99
C ASN A 38 5.81 4.85 15.58
N LEU A 39 6.83 4.82 14.71
CA LEU A 39 6.74 4.21 13.39
C LEU A 39 6.38 2.73 13.48
N ARG A 40 7.05 1.96 14.34
CA ARG A 40 6.74 0.53 14.57
C ARG A 40 5.32 0.32 15.06
N ARG A 41 4.82 1.16 15.97
CA ARG A 41 3.43 1.10 16.45
C ARG A 41 2.43 1.40 15.34
N ASN A 42 2.72 2.39 14.50
CA ASN A 42 1.86 2.73 13.36
C ASN A 42 1.89 1.65 12.28
N CYS A 43 3.04 1.04 12.00
CA CYS A 43 3.14 -0.11 11.11
C CYS A 43 2.30 -1.27 11.64
N PHE A 44 2.41 -1.60 12.93
CA PHE A 44 1.64 -2.68 13.55
C PHE A 44 0.11 -2.45 13.47
N LYS A 45 -0.34 -1.19 13.65
CA LYS A 45 -1.78 -0.85 13.53
C LYS A 45 -2.34 -1.02 12.11
N ASN A 46 -1.48 -0.98 11.10
CA ASN A 46 -1.84 -1.11 9.69
C ASN A 46 -1.45 -2.48 9.11
N ASP A 47 -1.19 -3.47 9.97
CA ASP A 47 -0.78 -4.83 9.57
C ASP A 47 0.48 -4.84 8.67
N ILE A 48 1.41 -3.93 8.95
CA ILE A 48 2.70 -3.83 8.25
C ILE A 48 3.79 -4.38 9.16
N GLN A 49 4.52 -5.39 8.70
CA GLN A 49 5.71 -5.87 9.39
C GLN A 49 6.93 -5.02 9.02
N LEU A 50 7.49 -4.31 9.99
CA LEU A 50 8.73 -3.55 9.81
C LEU A 50 9.94 -4.34 10.28
N LEU A 51 10.85 -4.64 9.35
CA LEU A 51 12.09 -5.36 9.60
C LEU A 51 13.29 -4.56 9.12
N VAL A 52 14.30 -4.39 10.00
CA VAL A 52 15.57 -3.73 9.64
C VAL A 52 16.63 -4.79 9.39
N VAL A 53 17.18 -4.84 8.19
CA VAL A 53 18.13 -5.87 7.76
C VAL A 53 19.35 -5.23 7.11
N LYS A 54 20.48 -5.92 7.20
CA LYS A 54 21.71 -5.50 6.48
C LYS A 54 21.53 -5.71 4.97
N ASN A 55 21.84 -4.69 4.18
CA ASN A 55 21.68 -4.73 2.71
C ASN A 55 22.35 -5.95 2.07
N LYS A 56 23.55 -6.35 2.54
CA LYS A 56 24.26 -7.55 2.01
C LYS A 56 23.48 -8.86 2.25
N LEU A 57 22.69 -8.97 3.32
CA LEU A 57 21.88 -10.14 3.59
C LEU A 57 20.62 -10.13 2.72
N LEU A 58 20.04 -8.96 2.55
CA LEU A 58 18.90 -8.77 1.68
C LEU A 58 19.23 -9.07 0.21
N HIS A 59 20.39 -8.59 -0.27
CA HIS A 59 20.86 -8.90 -1.62
C HIS A 59 20.97 -10.42 -1.84
N LYS A 60 21.57 -11.15 -0.87
CA LYS A 60 21.64 -12.61 -0.95
C LYS A 60 20.29 -13.32 -0.85
N ALA A 61 19.33 -12.73 -0.15
CA ALA A 61 17.97 -13.25 -0.11
C ALA A 61 17.27 -13.06 -1.47
N PHE A 62 17.47 -11.92 -2.11
CA PHE A 62 16.96 -11.66 -3.46
C PHE A 62 17.59 -12.55 -4.53
N GLU A 63 18.91 -12.84 -4.45
CA GLU A 63 19.58 -13.79 -5.35
C GLU A 63 19.03 -15.22 -5.25
N LYS A 64 18.55 -15.61 -4.06
CA LYS A 64 17.96 -16.93 -3.81
C LYS A 64 16.46 -16.98 -4.08
N ALA A 65 15.82 -15.83 -4.28
CA ALA A 65 14.39 -15.75 -4.57
C ALA A 65 14.12 -16.17 -6.03
N GLU A 66 12.92 -16.64 -6.27
CA GLU A 66 12.47 -17.10 -7.60
C GLU A 66 12.22 -15.93 -8.56
N LEU A 67 11.96 -14.74 -8.03
CA LEU A 67 11.71 -13.53 -8.80
C LEU A 67 12.99 -12.71 -8.99
N ASP A 68 13.11 -12.06 -10.13
CA ASP A 68 14.26 -11.21 -10.45
C ASP A 68 14.09 -9.80 -9.87
N TYR A 69 14.80 -9.50 -8.78
CA TYR A 69 14.78 -8.22 -8.07
C TYR A 69 15.91 -7.27 -8.48
N THR A 70 16.51 -7.45 -9.66
CA THR A 70 17.67 -6.66 -10.13
C THR A 70 17.39 -5.16 -10.09
N ALA A 71 16.18 -4.73 -10.42
CA ALA A 71 15.77 -3.32 -10.39
C ALA A 71 15.87 -2.66 -9.01
N LEU A 72 15.84 -3.44 -7.92
CA LEU A 72 15.90 -2.93 -6.54
C LEU A 72 17.33 -2.88 -5.97
N TYR A 73 18.32 -3.44 -6.65
CA TYR A 73 19.71 -3.48 -6.14
C TYR A 73 20.29 -2.08 -5.94
N ASP A 74 20.00 -1.15 -6.83
CA ASP A 74 20.44 0.24 -6.72
C ASP A 74 19.87 0.95 -5.47
N CYS A 75 18.73 0.51 -4.96
CA CYS A 75 18.09 1.03 -3.76
C CYS A 75 18.74 0.53 -2.46
N LEU A 76 19.59 -0.51 -2.51
CA LEU A 76 20.21 -1.12 -1.33
C LEU A 76 21.45 -0.34 -0.84
N LYS A 77 21.39 0.98 -0.84
CA LYS A 77 22.46 1.87 -0.34
C LYS A 77 22.04 2.49 1.00
N GLY A 78 22.96 2.59 1.96
CA GLY A 78 22.70 3.18 3.28
C GLY A 78 21.83 2.28 4.18
N ASN A 79 21.09 2.87 5.13
CA ASN A 79 20.19 2.14 6.01
C ASN A 79 18.91 1.77 5.27
N THR A 80 18.53 0.51 5.32
CA THR A 80 17.33 0.03 4.65
C THR A 80 16.48 -0.77 5.64
N ALA A 81 15.22 -0.42 5.71
CA ALA A 81 14.19 -1.20 6.37
C ALA A 81 13.22 -1.76 5.36
N LEU A 82 12.72 -2.94 5.63
CA LEU A 82 11.68 -3.61 4.88
C LEU A 82 10.34 -3.43 5.58
N MET A 83 9.32 -3.08 4.83
CA MET A 83 7.93 -3.11 5.26
C MET A 83 7.21 -4.17 4.43
N PHE A 84 6.80 -5.26 5.06
CA PHE A 84 6.01 -6.32 4.44
C PHE A 84 4.53 -6.10 4.69
N THR A 85 3.70 -6.35 3.71
CA THR A 85 2.25 -6.17 3.81
C THR A 85 1.48 -7.08 2.85
N GLN A 86 0.22 -7.36 3.21
CA GLN A 86 -0.73 -8.04 2.35
C GLN A 86 -1.49 -7.06 1.43
N VAL A 87 -1.51 -5.76 1.78
CA VAL A 87 -2.25 -4.72 1.07
C VAL A 87 -1.26 -3.75 0.43
N ALA A 88 -1.24 -3.66 -0.90
CA ALA A 88 -0.26 -2.89 -1.65
C ALA A 88 -0.17 -1.42 -1.22
N ASN A 89 -1.29 -0.74 -0.98
CA ASN A 89 -1.32 0.70 -0.70
C ASN A 89 -1.09 1.10 0.76
N ALA A 90 -1.12 0.15 1.72
CA ALA A 90 -1.05 0.46 3.16
C ALA A 90 0.26 1.17 3.56
N PRO A 91 1.47 0.68 3.20
CA PRO A 91 2.71 1.37 3.52
C PRO A 91 2.84 2.73 2.82
N ALA A 92 2.35 2.83 1.57
CA ALA A 92 2.41 4.08 0.82
C ALA A 92 1.57 5.19 1.46
N LYS A 93 0.36 4.88 1.92
CA LYS A 93 -0.50 5.81 2.68
C LYS A 93 0.18 6.26 3.96
N LEU A 94 0.76 5.32 4.70
CA LEU A 94 1.49 5.62 5.94
C LEU A 94 2.69 6.55 5.66
N LEU A 95 3.51 6.27 4.65
CA LEU A 95 4.64 7.12 4.27
C LEU A 95 4.19 8.52 3.84
N LYS A 96 3.06 8.63 3.11
CA LYS A 96 2.49 9.91 2.71
C LYS A 96 2.03 10.73 3.92
N ASP A 97 1.46 10.11 4.95
CA ASP A 97 1.06 10.77 6.19
C ASP A 97 2.27 11.35 6.95
N TYR A 98 3.41 10.65 6.95
CA TYR A 98 4.66 11.17 7.50
C TYR A 98 5.19 12.35 6.67
N LYS A 99 5.19 12.27 5.34
CA LYS A 99 5.60 13.35 4.44
C LYS A 99 4.72 14.60 4.64
N ASN A 100 3.42 14.45 4.80
CA ASN A 100 2.47 15.54 5.05
C ASN A 100 2.73 16.25 6.40
N LYS A 101 3.27 15.53 7.39
CA LYS A 101 3.69 16.09 8.69
C LYS A 101 5.05 16.79 8.63
N LYS A 102 5.58 17.09 7.44
CA LYS A 102 6.91 17.68 7.20
C LYS A 102 8.06 16.85 7.78
N GLN A 103 7.86 15.58 7.93
CA GLN A 103 8.91 14.62 8.24
C GLN A 103 9.40 14.00 6.95
N GLU A 104 10.61 14.33 6.52
CA GLU A 104 11.21 13.78 5.30
C GLU A 104 11.54 12.28 5.44
N ILE A 105 11.55 11.79 6.67
CA ILE A 105 11.88 10.41 7.02
C ILE A 105 10.69 9.79 7.75
N PRO A 106 10.27 8.58 7.39
CA PRO A 106 10.86 7.58 6.50
C PRO A 106 10.70 7.91 5.01
N ALA A 107 11.79 7.79 4.22
CA ALA A 107 11.79 8.02 2.79
C ALA A 107 11.67 6.70 2.00
N LEU A 108 10.86 6.70 0.95
CA LEU A 108 10.74 5.55 0.05
C LEU A 108 12.01 5.46 -0.81
N LYS A 109 12.65 4.29 -0.86
CA LYS A 109 13.73 3.94 -1.78
C LYS A 109 13.23 3.18 -2.98
N GLY A 110 12.36 2.21 -2.73
CA GLY A 110 11.76 1.38 -3.75
C GLY A 110 10.66 0.52 -3.16
N ALA A 111 9.85 -0.05 -4.00
CA ALA A 111 8.78 -0.94 -3.60
C ALA A 111 8.57 -2.03 -4.66
N PHE A 112 8.09 -3.16 -4.21
CA PHE A 112 7.54 -4.20 -5.04
C PHE A 112 6.07 -4.37 -4.69
N ALA A 113 5.20 -4.03 -5.61
CA ALA A 113 3.76 -4.10 -5.43
C ALA A 113 3.08 -4.50 -6.74
N GLU A 114 2.08 -5.38 -6.68
CA GLU A 114 1.31 -5.87 -7.84
C GLU A 114 2.24 -6.33 -8.98
N GLU A 115 3.24 -7.16 -8.63
CA GLU A 115 4.24 -7.72 -9.57
C GLU A 115 5.06 -6.66 -10.34
N SER A 116 5.03 -5.41 -9.88
CA SER A 116 5.74 -4.28 -10.49
C SER A 116 6.77 -3.68 -9.55
N PHE A 117 7.87 -3.19 -10.13
CA PHE A 117 8.94 -2.53 -9.39
C PHE A 117 8.79 -1.02 -9.47
N PHE A 118 8.80 -0.37 -8.33
CA PHE A 118 8.76 1.08 -8.19
C PHE A 118 10.06 1.54 -7.53
N VAL A 119 10.85 2.32 -8.25
CA VAL A 119 12.15 2.81 -7.79
C VAL A 119 12.08 4.33 -7.64
N GLY A 120 12.52 4.82 -6.48
CA GLY A 120 12.56 6.25 -6.16
C GLY A 120 11.40 6.77 -5.32
N ALA A 121 11.65 7.92 -4.69
CA ALA A 121 10.68 8.59 -3.81
C ALA A 121 9.49 9.22 -4.57
N ASP A 122 9.67 9.50 -5.86
CA ASP A 122 8.66 10.13 -6.72
C ASP A 122 7.48 9.19 -7.01
N LYS A 123 7.73 7.87 -6.93
CA LYS A 123 6.71 6.85 -7.15
C LYS A 123 5.73 6.64 -5.99
N LEU A 124 5.90 7.40 -4.90
CA LEU A 124 5.03 7.28 -3.72
C LEU A 124 3.56 7.59 -4.05
N ASP A 125 3.30 8.62 -4.85
CA ASP A 125 1.93 9.01 -5.21
C ASP A 125 1.25 7.98 -6.12
N GLU A 126 2.00 7.33 -7.02
CA GLU A 126 1.52 6.21 -7.83
C GLU A 126 1.15 5.01 -6.93
N LEU A 127 2.00 4.67 -5.96
CA LEU A 127 1.77 3.59 -5.00
C LEU A 127 0.55 3.84 -4.09
N VAL A 128 0.29 5.10 -3.72
CA VAL A 128 -0.90 5.48 -2.95
C VAL A 128 -2.18 5.33 -3.79
N ALA A 129 -2.08 5.57 -5.11
CA ALA A 129 -3.21 5.46 -6.04
C ALA A 129 -3.58 4.00 -6.38
N ILE A 130 -2.69 3.04 -6.12
CA ILE A 130 -2.99 1.61 -6.29
C ILE A 130 -4.14 1.23 -5.37
N LYS A 131 -5.20 0.68 -5.95
CA LYS A 131 -6.35 0.16 -5.21
C LYS A 131 -6.05 -1.25 -4.69
N SER A 132 -6.51 -1.57 -3.51
CA SER A 132 -6.43 -2.93 -3.00
C SER A 132 -7.33 -3.88 -3.80
N LYS A 133 -7.03 -5.18 -3.78
CA LYS A 133 -7.84 -6.20 -4.45
C LYS A 133 -9.32 -6.09 -4.08
N ASN A 134 -9.63 -5.86 -2.81
CA ASN A 134 -11.00 -5.74 -2.32
C ASN A 134 -11.67 -4.45 -2.84
N GLU A 135 -10.93 -3.33 -2.93
CA GLU A 135 -11.41 -2.08 -3.51
C GLU A 135 -11.71 -2.25 -5.00
N LEU A 136 -10.85 -2.95 -5.76
CA LEU A 136 -11.08 -3.24 -7.17
C LEU A 136 -12.32 -4.12 -7.39
N ILE A 137 -12.50 -5.15 -6.57
CA ILE A 137 -13.70 -6.00 -6.61
C ILE A 137 -14.96 -5.18 -6.31
N ALA A 138 -14.90 -4.31 -5.29
CA ALA A 138 -16.03 -3.44 -4.94
C ALA A 138 -16.38 -2.47 -6.08
N ASP A 139 -15.39 -1.91 -6.76
CA ASP A 139 -15.60 -1.04 -7.92
C ASP A 139 -16.28 -1.80 -9.07
N VAL A 140 -15.83 -3.02 -9.38
CA VAL A 140 -16.43 -3.84 -10.43
C VAL A 140 -17.89 -4.17 -10.09
N VAL A 141 -18.15 -4.56 -8.83
CA VAL A 141 -19.53 -4.83 -8.36
C VAL A 141 -20.39 -3.56 -8.46
N ALA A 142 -19.86 -2.39 -8.07
CA ALA A 142 -20.56 -1.12 -8.18
C ALA A 142 -20.89 -0.76 -9.64
N LEU A 143 -19.95 -0.99 -10.58
CA LEU A 143 -20.17 -0.79 -12.00
C LEU A 143 -21.24 -1.71 -12.56
N LEU A 144 -21.26 -2.98 -12.14
CA LEU A 144 -22.30 -3.94 -12.57
C LEU A 144 -23.68 -3.60 -12.01
N GLN A 145 -23.74 -3.01 -10.80
CA GLN A 145 -25.00 -2.57 -10.17
C GLN A 145 -25.48 -1.22 -10.70
N SER A 146 -24.60 -0.38 -11.25
CA SER A 146 -24.91 0.95 -11.71
C SER A 146 -26.07 1.02 -12.73
N PRO A 147 -26.09 0.17 -13.79
CA PRO A 147 -27.20 0.15 -14.73
C PRO A 147 -28.54 -0.14 -14.06
N ILE A 148 -28.54 -1.10 -13.13
CA ILE A 148 -29.76 -1.51 -12.40
C ILE A 148 -30.25 -0.37 -11.53
N LYS A 149 -29.35 0.31 -10.78
CA LYS A 149 -29.69 1.47 -9.94
C LYS A 149 -30.23 2.62 -10.77
N ASN A 150 -29.65 2.87 -11.95
CA ASN A 150 -30.09 3.93 -12.85
C ASN A 150 -31.50 3.66 -13.41
N VAL A 151 -31.78 2.40 -13.79
CA VAL A 151 -33.12 2.00 -14.27
C VAL A 151 -34.14 2.10 -13.15
N VAL A 152 -33.83 1.58 -11.95
CA VAL A 152 -34.73 1.66 -10.78
C VAL A 152 -34.96 3.13 -10.37
N SER A 153 -33.93 3.95 -10.40
CA SER A 153 -34.05 5.39 -10.10
C SER A 153 -34.91 6.11 -11.16
N GLY A 154 -34.76 5.74 -12.43
CA GLY A 154 -35.60 6.24 -13.53
C GLY A 154 -37.07 5.86 -13.37
N LEU A 155 -37.35 4.61 -12.98
CA LEU A 155 -38.71 4.15 -12.70
C LEU A 155 -39.33 4.84 -11.48
N ASN A 156 -38.56 5.11 -10.43
CA ASN A 156 -38.99 5.86 -9.26
C ASN A 156 -39.18 7.38 -9.53
N ALA A 157 -38.67 7.90 -10.62
CA ALA A 157 -38.91 9.30 -11.04
C ALA A 157 -40.41 9.54 -11.33
N GLY A 158 -41.16 8.52 -11.70
CA GLY A 158 -42.63 8.62 -11.86
C GLY A 158 -43.34 9.09 -10.59
N GLY A 159 -42.90 8.63 -9.41
CA GLY A 159 -43.41 9.10 -8.12
C GLY A 159 -43.13 10.58 -7.84
N LYS A 160 -41.96 11.06 -8.26
CA LYS A 160 -41.63 12.53 -8.16
C LYS A 160 -42.45 13.39 -9.10
N ILE A 161 -42.76 12.86 -10.30
CA ILE A 161 -43.62 13.59 -11.28
C ILE A 161 -45.04 13.64 -10.74
N HIS A 162 -45.55 12.58 -10.11
CA HIS A 162 -46.89 12.56 -9.49
C HIS A 162 -46.97 13.59 -8.38
N GLY A 163 -46.00 13.66 -7.48
CA GLY A 163 -45.93 14.63 -6.40
C GLY A 163 -45.84 16.10 -6.89
N LEU A 164 -45.13 16.34 -8.02
CA LEU A 164 -45.10 17.66 -8.65
C LEU A 164 -46.45 18.04 -9.28
N LEU A 165 -47.15 17.10 -9.89
CA LEU A 165 -48.49 17.31 -10.46
C LEU A 165 -49.53 17.63 -9.37
N ASP A 166 -49.46 16.90 -8.23
CA ASP A 166 -50.32 17.15 -7.10
C ASP A 166 -50.08 18.52 -6.48
N ALA A 167 -48.81 18.93 -6.32
CA ALA A 167 -48.46 20.27 -5.85
C ALA A 167 -48.88 21.39 -6.76
N ILE A 168 -48.89 21.18 -8.10
CA ILE A 168 -49.40 22.16 -9.06
C ILE A 168 -50.93 22.20 -9.00
N ALA A 169 -51.61 21.07 -8.84
CA ALA A 169 -53.08 21.03 -8.71
C ALA A 169 -53.55 21.72 -7.42
N GLU A 170 -52.82 21.57 -6.32
CA GLU A 170 -53.16 22.29 -5.07
C GLU A 170 -52.91 23.78 -5.16
N ARG A 171 -51.91 24.23 -5.95
CA ARG A 171 -51.63 25.66 -6.13
C ARG A 171 -52.64 26.39 -7.02
N ASN A 172 -53.38 25.65 -7.82
CA ASN A 172 -54.39 26.16 -8.75
C ASN A 172 -55.83 26.09 -8.18
N LYS A 173 -55.97 25.73 -6.91
CA LYS A 173 -57.19 25.86 -6.09
C LYS A 173 -57.10 27.14 -5.25
#